data_19fef90be2d8030f3a1b67573870d3c6
#
_entry.id   19fef90be2d8030f3a1b67573870d3c6
#
_cell.length_a   1.000
_cell.length_b   1.000
_cell.length_c   1.000
_cell.angle_alpha   90.00
_cell.angle_beta   90.00
_cell.angle_gamma   90.00
#
_symmetry.space_group_name_H-M   'P 1'
#
loop_
_entity.id
_entity.type
_entity.pdbx_description
1 polymer ?
#
loop_
_entity_poly.entity_id
_entity_poly.type
_entity_poly.pdbx_seq_one_letter_code
_entity_poly.pdbx_strand_id
1 'polypeptide(L)' 'MAIGSAVQQGKFVCVYNEKGVMLFGKLGTLLGYTGSSVTVRQGNFAITY' A
#
# COMPACT_ATOMS: atom_id res chain seq x y z
N MET A 1 3.99 -7.86 10.22
CA MET A 1 4.52 -7.27 8.99
C MET A 1 4.81 -5.80 9.27
N ALA A 2 6.02 -5.35 8.98
CA ALA A 2 6.41 -3.96 9.21
C ALA A 2 6.43 -3.21 7.88
N ILE A 3 5.57 -2.21 7.76
CA ILE A 3 5.49 -1.38 6.57
C ILE A 3 6.35 -0.14 6.78
N GLY A 4 7.36 0.03 5.95
CA GLY A 4 8.23 1.21 6.00
C GLY A 4 7.74 2.33 5.11
N SER A 5 7.17 2.01 3.97
CA SER A 5 6.63 3.01 3.05
C SER A 5 5.63 2.40 2.09
N ALA A 6 4.79 3.25 1.54
CA ALA A 6 3.87 2.88 0.47
C ALA A 6 3.89 3.98 -0.57
N VAL A 7 4.00 3.61 -1.84
CA VAL A 7 4.18 4.53 -2.94
C VAL A 7 3.11 4.30 -4.00
N GLN A 8 2.49 5.38 -4.46
CA GLN A 8 1.56 5.33 -5.58
C GLN A 8 2.35 5.41 -6.88
N GLN A 9 2.19 4.41 -7.74
CA GLN A 9 2.80 4.40 -9.05
C GLN A 9 1.73 4.16 -10.11
N GLY A 10 1.28 5.24 -10.75
CA GLY A 10 0.20 5.15 -11.71
C GLY A 10 -1.06 4.63 -11.04
N LYS A 11 -1.51 3.45 -11.45
CA LYS A 11 -2.70 2.80 -10.88
C LYS A 11 -2.35 1.74 -9.83
N PHE A 12 -1.07 1.63 -9.47
CA PHE A 12 -0.60 0.63 -8.52
C PHE A 12 -0.11 1.28 -7.24
N VAL A 13 -0.33 0.60 -6.14
CA VAL A 13 0.24 0.95 -4.85
C VAL A 13 1.29 -0.09 -4.52
N CYS A 14 2.53 0.35 -4.34
CA CYS A 14 3.65 -0.52 -3.99
C CYS A 14 3.99 -0.34 -2.51
N VAL A 15 4.03 -1.42 -1.78
CA VAL A 15 4.27 -1.40 -0.34
C VAL A 15 5.62 -2.02 -0.06
N TYR A 16 6.45 -1.29 0.70
CA TYR A 16 7.81 -1.72 1.05
C TYR A 16 7.93 -1.85 2.56
N ASN A 17 8.82 -2.74 2.98
CA ASN A 17 9.14 -2.84 4.39
C ASN A 17 10.16 -1.77 4.79
N GLU A 18 10.55 -1.76 6.06
CA GLU A 18 11.49 -0.77 6.58
C GLU A 18 12.90 -0.92 6.00
N LYS A 19 13.19 -2.05 5.37
CA LYS A 19 14.48 -2.32 4.73
C LYS A 19 14.46 -1.96 3.24
N GLY A 20 13.32 -1.48 2.72
CA GLY A 20 13.19 -1.13 1.33
C GLY A 20 12.86 -2.28 0.40
N VAL A 21 12.51 -3.44 0.95
CA VAL A 21 12.11 -4.60 0.16
C VAL A 21 10.61 -4.54 -0.10
N MET A 22 10.21 -4.76 -1.34
CA MET A 22 8.81 -4.74 -1.71
C MET A 22 8.08 -5.93 -1.09
N LEU A 23 7.03 -5.64 -0.34
CA LEU A 23 6.22 -6.65 0.30
C LEU A 23 5.10 -7.13 -0.64
N PHE A 24 4.40 -6.20 -1.23
CA PHE A 24 3.34 -6.52 -2.20
C PHE A 24 2.96 -5.25 -2.96
N GLY A 25 2.23 -5.46 -4.06
CA GLY A 25 1.64 -4.38 -4.84
C GLY A 25 0.16 -4.64 -5.01
N LYS A 26 -0.64 -3.57 -5.01
CA LYS A 26 -2.09 -3.65 -5.19
C LYS A 26 -2.53 -2.62 -6.22
N LEU A 27 -3.50 -3.00 -7.02
CA LEU A 27 -4.10 -2.08 -7.97
C LEU A 27 -5.06 -1.16 -7.23
N GLY A 28 -4.96 0.14 -7.45
CA GLY A 28 -5.86 1.11 -6.83
C GLY A 28 -5.15 2.40 -6.48
N THR A 29 -5.78 3.17 -5.60
CA THR A 29 -5.26 4.45 -5.13
C THR A 29 -4.90 4.35 -3.65
N LEU A 30 -3.69 4.75 -3.32
CA LEU A 30 -3.24 4.75 -1.92
C LEU A 30 -4.01 5.83 -1.14
N LEU A 31 -4.71 5.43 -0.10
CA LEU A 31 -5.39 6.35 0.81
C LEU A 31 -4.57 6.64 2.05
N GLY A 32 -3.84 5.66 2.56
CA GLY A 32 -3.01 5.82 3.73
C GLY A 32 -2.43 4.50 4.18
N TYR A 33 -1.50 4.55 5.12
CA TYR A 33 -0.91 3.34 5.66
C TYR A 33 -0.37 3.58 7.07
N THR A 34 -0.21 2.47 7.80
CA THR A 34 0.43 2.47 9.11
C THR A 34 1.59 1.49 9.09
N GLY A 35 2.23 1.25 10.24
CA GLY A 35 3.31 0.27 10.31
C GLY A 35 2.87 -1.17 10.09
N SER A 36 1.57 -1.46 10.14
CA SER A 36 1.06 -2.83 10.04
C SER A 36 -0.05 -3.00 9.00
N SER A 37 -0.52 -1.93 8.37
CA SER A 37 -1.61 -2.02 7.42
C SER A 37 -1.50 -0.94 6.36
N VAL A 38 -2.15 -1.19 5.21
CA VAL A 38 -2.26 -0.21 4.15
C VAL A 38 -3.69 -0.19 3.66
N THR A 39 -4.23 1.00 3.41
CA THR A 39 -5.58 1.18 2.91
C THR A 39 -5.52 1.67 1.47
N VAL A 40 -6.17 0.94 0.58
CA VAL A 40 -6.17 1.20 -0.85
C VAL A 40 -7.61 1.33 -1.33
N ARG A 41 -7.87 2.36 -2.12
CA ARG A 41 -9.16 2.53 -2.76
C ARG A 41 -9.18 1.78 -4.08
N GLN A 42 -10.16 0.91 -4.24
CA GLN A 42 -10.38 0.17 -5.48
C GLN A 42 -11.80 0.44 -5.94
N GLY A 43 -11.94 1.30 -6.95
CA GLY A 43 -13.25 1.70 -7.42
C GLY A 43 -14.02 2.45 -6.34
N ASN A 44 -15.15 1.88 -5.88
CA ASN A 44 -15.97 2.47 -4.84
C ASN A 44 -15.66 1.89 -3.46
N PHE A 45 -14.62 1.09 -3.34
CA PHE A 45 -14.29 0.40 -2.09
C PHE A 45 -12.96 0.88 -1.53
N ALA A 46 -12.89 0.99 -0.21
CA ALA A 46 -11.64 1.20 0.50
C ALA A 46 -11.32 -0.11 1.22
N ILE A 47 -10.17 -0.68 0.91
CA ILE A 47 -9.76 -1.99 1.42
C ILE A 47 -8.49 -1.83 2.23
N THR A 48 -8.47 -2.37 3.44
CA THR A 48 -7.29 -2.36 4.30
C THR A 48 -6.65 -3.74 4.28
N TYR A 49 -5.35 -3.74 3.98
CA TYR A 49 -4.56 -4.96 3.91
C TYR A 49 -3.66 -5.12 5.12
#